data_f340c6ae7b5a98becd8f2fc5e14d483b
#
_entry.id   f340c6ae7b5a98becd8f2fc5e14d483b
#
_cell.length_a   1.000
_cell.length_b   1.000
_cell.length_c   1.000
_cell.angle_alpha   90.00
_cell.angle_beta   90.00
_cell.angle_gamma   90.00
#
_symmetry.space_group_name_H-M   'P 1'
#
loop_
_entity.id
_entity.type
_entity.pdbx_description
1 polymer ?
#
loop_
_entity_poly.entity_id
_entity_poly.type
_entity_poly.pdbx_seq_one_letter_code
_entity_poly.pdbx_strand_id
1 'polypeptide(L)'
;MRVMKQAGIPMADSMPVYLRDGVEATAEKLLAHFSFPLVIKPACEGSTIGIEIVRKAEDLVPALERAFHVEPRCLVEAFLDGEEFTVPVFEGKALPVIQICPHSGTYDFHSKYTKGATDYLCPAPISDELRDKMQAIAVKAFQVCECRGVVRFDMRTDSKGQPHVLEANSIPGMTATSLVPKSAAAAGTDFPHLCEKILLGASTGKI
;
A
#
# COMPACT_ATOMS: atom_id res chain seq x y z
N MET A 1 -4.17 -9.15 -3.26
CA MET A 1 -4.04 -8.47 -4.56
C MET A 1 -4.87 -9.09 -5.69
N ARG A 2 -4.80 -10.40 -6.00
CA ARG A 2 -5.58 -11.01 -7.11
C ARG A 2 -7.09 -10.77 -6.99
N VAL A 3 -7.67 -10.93 -5.81
CA VAL A 3 -9.10 -10.71 -5.54
C VAL A 3 -9.48 -9.26 -5.84
N MET A 4 -8.71 -8.29 -5.35
CA MET A 4 -8.94 -6.87 -5.62
C MET A 4 -8.85 -6.54 -7.11
N LYS A 5 -7.84 -7.05 -7.82
CA LYS A 5 -7.67 -6.84 -9.27
C LYS A 5 -8.85 -7.42 -10.08
N GLN A 6 -9.31 -8.63 -9.74
CA GLN A 6 -10.50 -9.26 -10.36
C GLN A 6 -11.79 -8.48 -10.12
N ALA A 7 -11.92 -7.85 -8.97
CA ALA A 7 -13.07 -7.00 -8.64
C ALA A 7 -13.00 -5.59 -9.24
N GLY A 8 -11.97 -5.31 -10.06
CA GLY A 8 -11.80 -4.02 -10.70
C GLY A 8 -11.37 -2.90 -9.76
N ILE A 9 -10.68 -3.23 -8.66
CA ILE A 9 -9.99 -2.22 -7.84
C ILE A 9 -8.79 -1.71 -8.64
N PRO A 10 -8.61 -0.38 -8.79
CA PRO A 10 -7.45 0.17 -9.48
C PRO A 10 -6.16 -0.22 -8.76
N MET A 11 -5.25 -0.85 -9.48
CA MET A 11 -3.94 -1.29 -9.00
C MET A 11 -2.92 -1.10 -10.12
N ALA A 12 -1.65 -0.97 -9.78
CA ALA A 12 -0.58 -0.97 -10.77
C ALA A 12 -0.60 -2.26 -11.59
N ASP A 13 -0.20 -2.20 -12.86
CA ASP A 13 0.05 -3.42 -13.61
C ASP A 13 1.15 -4.22 -12.92
N SER A 14 0.93 -5.54 -12.79
CA SER A 14 1.77 -6.36 -11.93
C SER A 14 1.88 -7.80 -12.42
N MET A 15 3.06 -8.37 -12.22
CA MET A 15 3.40 -9.76 -12.58
C MET A 15 4.10 -10.46 -11.40
N PRO A 16 3.59 -11.62 -10.93
CA PRO A 16 4.31 -12.45 -9.97
C PRO A 16 5.47 -13.15 -10.69
N VAL A 17 6.63 -13.16 -10.03
CA VAL A 17 7.85 -13.81 -10.53
C VAL A 17 8.44 -14.73 -9.46
N TYR A 18 9.13 -15.79 -9.89
CA TYR A 18 9.65 -16.82 -9.01
C TYR A 18 11.09 -17.15 -9.35
N LEU A 19 11.93 -17.31 -8.35
CA LEU A 19 13.36 -17.69 -8.52
C LEU A 19 13.52 -18.99 -9.35
N ARG A 20 12.60 -19.95 -9.18
CA ARG A 20 12.62 -21.23 -9.92
C ARG A 20 12.49 -21.07 -11.45
N ASP A 21 11.98 -19.93 -11.92
CA ASP A 21 11.82 -19.66 -13.36
C ASP A 21 13.12 -19.16 -14.02
N GLY A 22 14.17 -18.93 -13.21
CA GLY A 22 15.45 -18.35 -13.63
C GLY A 22 15.41 -16.83 -13.72
N VAL A 23 16.52 -16.18 -13.36
CA VAL A 23 16.61 -14.72 -13.31
C VAL A 23 16.58 -14.11 -14.70
N GLU A 24 17.38 -14.65 -15.63
CA GLU A 24 17.48 -14.16 -17.01
C GLU A 24 16.16 -14.34 -17.77
N ALA A 25 15.54 -15.51 -17.67
CA ALA A 25 14.24 -15.77 -18.31
C ALA A 25 13.13 -14.89 -17.72
N THR A 26 13.23 -14.58 -16.42
CA THR A 26 12.31 -13.62 -15.76
C THR A 26 12.54 -12.21 -16.28
N ALA A 27 13.79 -11.78 -16.41
CA ALA A 27 14.14 -10.46 -16.93
C ALA A 27 13.64 -10.26 -18.36
N GLU A 28 13.82 -11.26 -19.26
CA GLU A 28 13.30 -11.21 -20.64
C GLU A 28 11.78 -11.02 -20.68
N LYS A 29 11.04 -11.76 -19.85
CA LYS A 29 9.57 -11.60 -19.74
C LYS A 29 9.15 -10.21 -19.27
N LEU A 30 9.87 -9.67 -18.29
CA LEU A 30 9.58 -8.35 -17.75
C LEU A 30 9.89 -7.25 -18.76
N LEU A 31 11.00 -7.34 -19.49
CA LEU A 31 11.36 -6.40 -20.55
C LEU A 31 10.34 -6.39 -21.70
N ALA A 32 9.73 -7.54 -22.00
CA ALA A 32 8.68 -7.64 -23.02
C ALA A 32 7.33 -7.08 -22.56
N HIS A 33 7.08 -6.96 -21.26
CA HIS A 33 5.78 -6.59 -20.72
C HIS A 33 5.73 -5.15 -20.17
N PHE A 34 6.79 -4.71 -19.49
CA PHE A 34 6.81 -3.45 -18.76
C PHE A 34 7.72 -2.40 -19.38
N SER A 35 7.36 -1.14 -19.16
CA SER A 35 8.26 0.02 -19.32
C SER A 35 8.85 0.39 -17.96
N PHE A 36 10.05 1.01 -17.96
CA PHE A 36 10.67 1.53 -16.73
C PHE A 36 10.10 2.90 -16.32
N PRO A 37 10.09 3.21 -15.00
CA PRO A 37 10.62 2.42 -13.88
C PRO A 37 9.71 1.25 -13.47
N LEU A 38 10.32 0.24 -12.81
CA LEU A 38 9.64 -0.90 -12.20
C LEU A 38 9.88 -0.96 -10.69
N VAL A 39 8.96 -1.60 -9.98
CA VAL A 39 9.15 -1.93 -8.56
C VAL A 39 9.13 -3.45 -8.40
N ILE A 40 10.16 -4.00 -7.78
CA ILE A 40 10.23 -5.41 -7.40
C ILE A 40 10.00 -5.50 -5.90
N LYS A 41 9.03 -6.29 -5.47
CA LYS A 41 8.63 -6.44 -4.06
C LYS A 41 8.69 -7.91 -3.67
N PRO A 42 9.43 -8.31 -2.61
CA PRO A 42 9.25 -9.60 -1.98
C PRO A 42 7.79 -9.81 -1.57
N ALA A 43 7.22 -10.98 -1.80
CA ALA A 43 5.77 -11.18 -1.72
C ALA A 43 5.24 -11.31 -0.27
N CYS A 44 6.09 -11.71 0.68
CA CYS A 44 5.72 -11.96 2.09
C CYS A 44 6.36 -10.97 3.06
N GLU A 45 7.25 -10.11 2.58
CA GLU A 45 7.90 -9.11 3.42
C GLU A 45 7.05 -7.86 3.58
N GLY A 46 7.21 -7.20 4.72
CA GLY A 46 6.58 -5.92 5.06
C GLY A 46 7.58 -4.77 5.17
N SER A 47 7.09 -3.58 5.53
CA SER A 47 7.92 -2.41 5.88
C SER A 47 8.98 -2.02 4.84
N THR A 48 8.69 -2.23 3.55
CA THR A 48 9.58 -1.86 2.43
C THR A 48 10.90 -2.68 2.37
N ILE A 49 11.01 -3.78 3.14
CA ILE A 49 12.20 -4.63 3.14
C ILE A 49 12.34 -5.30 1.76
N GLY A 50 13.54 -5.19 1.16
CA GLY A 50 13.87 -5.82 -0.12
C GLY A 50 13.13 -5.25 -1.33
N ILE A 51 12.48 -4.10 -1.21
CA ILE A 51 11.89 -3.41 -2.37
C ILE A 51 13.00 -2.77 -3.19
N GLU A 52 12.99 -3.06 -4.49
CA GLU A 52 13.90 -2.50 -5.47
C GLU A 52 13.15 -1.63 -6.48
N ILE A 53 13.63 -0.42 -6.72
CA ILE A 53 13.11 0.45 -7.79
C ILE A 53 14.11 0.40 -8.93
N VAL A 54 13.71 -0.23 -10.03
CA VAL A 54 14.54 -0.42 -11.22
C VAL A 54 14.20 0.66 -12.24
N ARG A 55 15.17 1.51 -12.56
CA ARG A 55 14.96 2.65 -13.47
C ARG A 55 15.42 2.40 -14.89
N LYS A 56 16.29 1.40 -15.11
CA LYS A 56 16.90 1.06 -16.40
C LYS A 56 16.97 -0.44 -16.58
N ALA A 57 16.99 -0.88 -17.84
CA ALA A 57 17.04 -2.30 -18.19
C ALA A 57 18.30 -3.00 -17.66
N GLU A 58 19.44 -2.33 -17.65
CA GLU A 58 20.72 -2.86 -17.17
C GLU A 58 20.74 -3.19 -15.67
N ASP A 59 19.88 -2.54 -14.89
CA ASP A 59 19.78 -2.76 -13.44
C ASP A 59 18.81 -3.89 -13.07
N LEU A 60 18.06 -4.45 -14.05
CA LEU A 60 16.95 -5.38 -13.79
C LEU A 60 17.44 -6.72 -13.22
N VAL A 61 18.43 -7.34 -13.85
CA VAL A 61 18.97 -8.63 -13.41
C VAL A 61 19.59 -8.52 -12.01
N PRO A 62 20.50 -7.57 -11.72
CA PRO A 62 21.01 -7.38 -10.36
C PRO A 62 19.92 -7.11 -9.31
N ALA A 63 18.85 -6.38 -9.66
CA ALA A 63 17.76 -6.11 -8.74
C ALA A 63 16.91 -7.36 -8.46
N LEU A 64 16.65 -8.19 -9.48
CA LEU A 64 15.99 -9.48 -9.31
C LEU A 64 16.79 -10.43 -8.41
N GLU A 65 18.12 -10.51 -8.61
CA GLU A 65 19.00 -11.33 -7.76
C GLU A 65 18.90 -10.88 -6.29
N ARG A 66 19.00 -9.58 -6.00
CA ARG A 66 18.86 -9.06 -4.64
C ARG A 66 17.49 -9.35 -4.04
N ALA A 67 16.41 -9.12 -4.80
CA ALA A 67 15.06 -9.39 -4.34
C ALA A 67 14.83 -10.89 -4.07
N PHE A 68 15.32 -11.77 -4.94
CA PHE A 68 15.22 -13.23 -4.76
C PHE A 68 16.11 -13.76 -3.64
N HIS A 69 17.16 -13.03 -3.27
CA HIS A 69 17.96 -13.36 -2.07
C HIS A 69 17.13 -13.17 -0.79
N VAL A 70 16.22 -12.19 -0.78
CA VAL A 70 15.30 -11.95 0.34
C VAL A 70 14.17 -12.98 0.33
N GLU A 71 13.51 -13.20 -0.82
CA GLU A 71 12.41 -14.13 -0.96
C GLU A 71 12.33 -14.72 -2.38
N PRO A 72 12.13 -16.05 -2.51
CA PRO A 72 12.09 -16.72 -3.83
C PRO A 72 10.83 -16.38 -4.66
N ARG A 73 9.88 -15.63 -4.11
CA ARG A 73 8.69 -15.14 -4.79
C ARG A 73 8.58 -13.63 -4.66
N CYS A 74 8.58 -12.94 -5.78
CA CYS A 74 8.43 -11.49 -5.82
C CYS A 74 7.22 -11.08 -6.68
N LEU A 75 6.76 -9.85 -6.46
CA LEU A 75 5.81 -9.17 -7.32
C LEU A 75 6.53 -8.02 -8.01
N VAL A 76 6.47 -7.97 -9.34
CA VAL A 76 6.96 -6.84 -10.12
C VAL A 76 5.78 -6.00 -10.54
N GLU A 77 5.89 -4.67 -10.35
CA GLU A 77 4.82 -3.72 -10.64
C GLU A 77 5.35 -2.55 -11.47
N ALA A 78 4.49 -1.98 -12.31
CA ALA A 78 4.75 -0.68 -12.88
C ALA A 78 4.89 0.37 -11.76
N PHE A 79 5.88 1.24 -11.87
CA PHE A 79 6.09 2.30 -10.88
C PHE A 79 5.00 3.36 -11.02
N LEU A 80 4.40 3.76 -9.91
CA LEU A 80 3.48 4.89 -9.82
C LEU A 80 4.27 6.11 -9.34
N ASP A 81 4.28 7.18 -10.10
CA ASP A 81 5.13 8.36 -9.89
C ASP A 81 4.47 9.50 -9.12
N GLY A 82 3.19 9.35 -8.75
CA GLY A 82 2.45 10.36 -8.00
C GLY A 82 2.65 10.29 -6.49
N GLU A 83 1.76 10.95 -5.78
CA GLU A 83 1.79 11.10 -4.32
C GLU A 83 1.26 9.85 -3.61
N GLU A 84 1.70 9.66 -2.37
CA GLU A 84 1.34 8.53 -1.54
C GLU A 84 0.30 8.90 -0.50
N PHE A 85 -0.71 8.05 -0.36
CA PHE A 85 -1.85 8.23 0.53
C PHE A 85 -2.16 6.95 1.29
N THR A 86 -2.92 7.11 2.37
CA THR A 86 -3.52 5.96 3.03
C THR A 86 -4.95 6.27 3.48
N VAL A 87 -5.81 5.27 3.35
CA VAL A 87 -7.22 5.37 3.73
C VAL A 87 -7.55 4.24 4.70
N PRO A 88 -7.68 4.53 6.01
CA PRO A 88 -8.22 3.55 6.94
C PRO A 88 -9.72 3.36 6.72
N VAL A 89 -10.16 2.10 6.80
CA VAL A 89 -11.59 1.73 6.79
C VAL A 89 -11.88 1.01 8.10
N PHE A 90 -12.88 1.49 8.81
CA PHE A 90 -13.36 0.87 10.06
C PHE A 90 -14.82 0.46 9.90
N GLU A 91 -15.11 -0.83 10.11
CA GLU A 91 -16.46 -1.39 9.97
C GLU A 91 -17.15 -0.97 8.65
N GLY A 92 -16.40 -1.04 7.55
CA GLY A 92 -16.90 -0.69 6.22
C GLY A 92 -17.05 0.81 5.94
N LYS A 93 -16.66 1.68 6.85
CA LYS A 93 -16.70 3.16 6.67
C LYS A 93 -15.28 3.70 6.53
N ALA A 94 -15.03 4.43 5.45
CA ALA A 94 -13.76 5.11 5.25
C ALA A 94 -13.58 6.25 6.24
N LEU A 95 -12.41 6.33 6.86
CA LEU A 95 -11.96 7.46 7.67
C LEU A 95 -11.29 8.52 6.76
N PRO A 96 -10.96 9.71 7.27
CA PRO A 96 -10.25 10.73 6.51
C PRO A 96 -8.97 10.21 5.85
N VAL A 97 -8.75 10.59 4.60
CA VAL A 97 -7.53 10.28 3.85
C VAL A 97 -6.33 10.97 4.48
N ILE A 98 -5.21 10.26 4.57
CA ILE A 98 -3.92 10.82 5.00
C ILE A 98 -2.99 10.86 3.80
N GLN A 99 -2.37 12.01 3.55
CA GLN A 99 -1.24 12.11 2.63
C GLN A 99 0.06 11.83 3.38
N ILE A 100 0.93 11.03 2.78
CA ILE A 100 2.24 10.63 3.29
C ILE A 100 3.30 11.38 2.50
N CYS A 101 4.04 12.27 3.16
CA CYS A 101 5.01 13.16 2.56
C CYS A 101 6.43 12.84 3.10
N PRO A 102 7.13 11.82 2.57
CA PRO A 102 8.50 11.52 3.00
C PRO A 102 9.46 12.60 2.51
N HIS A 103 10.31 13.12 3.40
CA HIS A 103 11.28 14.16 3.05
C HIS A 103 12.36 13.67 2.08
N SER A 104 12.64 12.37 2.05
CA SER A 104 13.54 11.73 1.09
C SER A 104 12.95 11.56 -0.31
N GLY A 105 11.65 11.86 -0.50
CA GLY A 105 10.91 11.58 -1.72
C GLY A 105 10.51 10.11 -1.91
N THR A 106 10.92 9.20 -1.01
CA THR A 106 10.57 7.78 -1.05
C THR A 106 10.16 7.32 0.34
N TYR A 107 9.01 6.65 0.45
CA TYR A 107 8.51 6.12 1.73
C TYR A 107 9.14 4.76 2.02
N ASP A 108 10.43 4.77 2.31
CA ASP A 108 11.25 3.61 2.66
C ASP A 108 11.22 3.30 4.18
N PHE A 109 12.00 2.31 4.60
CA PHE A 109 12.10 1.92 6.02
C PHE A 109 12.58 3.08 6.89
N HIS A 110 13.56 3.85 6.44
CA HIS A 110 14.06 5.01 7.17
C HIS A 110 12.97 6.07 7.36
N SER A 111 12.25 6.41 6.29
CA SER A 111 11.16 7.38 6.29
C SER A 111 9.99 6.95 7.18
N LYS A 112 9.75 5.64 7.31
CA LYS A 112 8.67 5.08 8.15
C LYS A 112 8.97 5.16 9.65
N TYR A 113 10.22 4.93 10.05
CA TYR A 113 10.58 4.72 11.46
C TYR A 113 11.47 5.81 12.06
N THR A 114 12.00 6.74 11.25
CA THR A 114 12.77 7.88 11.76
C THR A 114 11.82 9.05 12.07
N LYS A 115 11.81 9.48 13.34
CA LYS A 115 11.00 10.61 13.78
C LYS A 115 11.36 11.88 12.98
N GLY A 116 10.35 12.50 12.36
CA GLY A 116 10.53 13.72 11.56
C GLY A 116 11.03 13.50 10.13
N ALA A 117 11.16 12.25 9.64
CA ALA A 117 11.54 11.97 8.26
C ALA A 117 10.36 12.00 7.28
N THR A 118 9.13 12.00 7.79
CA THR A 118 7.89 12.01 7.01
C THR A 118 6.84 12.89 7.66
N ASP A 119 6.20 13.75 6.88
CA ASP A 119 5.01 14.48 7.29
C ASP A 119 3.75 13.71 6.90
N TYR A 120 2.75 13.77 7.78
CA TYR A 120 1.45 13.12 7.60
C TYR A 120 0.36 14.16 7.67
N LEU A 121 -0.23 14.52 6.54
CA LEU A 121 -1.29 15.52 6.45
C LEU A 121 -2.65 14.82 6.58
N CYS A 122 -3.38 15.12 7.64
CA CYS A 122 -4.68 14.52 7.93
C CYS A 122 -5.70 15.56 8.43
N PRO A 123 -6.81 15.78 7.74
CA PRO A 123 -7.16 15.26 6.42
C PRO A 123 -6.15 15.68 5.34
N ALA A 124 -5.98 14.84 4.31
CA ALA A 124 -5.12 15.15 3.16
C ALA A 124 -5.63 16.42 2.44
N PRO A 125 -4.75 17.36 2.04
CA PRO A 125 -5.13 18.60 1.35
C PRO A 125 -5.38 18.36 -0.16
N ILE A 126 -6.33 17.51 -0.48
CA ILE A 126 -6.72 17.11 -1.84
C ILE A 126 -8.14 17.57 -2.16
N SER A 127 -8.52 17.54 -3.45
CA SER A 127 -9.88 17.86 -3.87
C SER A 127 -10.90 16.89 -3.29
N ASP A 128 -12.12 17.34 -3.10
CA ASP A 128 -13.23 16.49 -2.64
C ASP A 128 -13.45 15.30 -3.58
N GLU A 129 -13.31 15.51 -4.88
CA GLU A 129 -13.46 14.45 -5.88
C GLU A 129 -12.41 13.33 -5.70
N LEU A 130 -11.14 13.69 -5.50
CA LEU A 130 -10.07 12.71 -5.30
C LEU A 130 -10.23 11.99 -3.96
N ARG A 131 -10.59 12.74 -2.89
CA ARG A 131 -10.91 12.16 -1.57
C ARG A 131 -12.01 11.11 -1.67
N ASP A 132 -13.14 11.49 -2.26
CA ASP A 132 -14.32 10.63 -2.36
C ASP A 132 -14.02 9.38 -3.20
N LYS A 133 -13.25 9.54 -4.27
CA LYS A 133 -12.77 8.43 -5.09
C LYS A 133 -11.88 7.47 -4.31
N MET A 134 -10.88 7.96 -3.57
CA MET A 134 -10.00 7.13 -2.74
C MET A 134 -10.79 6.39 -1.66
N GLN A 135 -11.70 7.06 -0.98
CA GLN A 135 -12.55 6.46 0.05
C GLN A 135 -13.47 5.38 -0.54
N ALA A 136 -14.09 5.63 -1.70
CA ALA A 136 -14.92 4.63 -2.38
C ALA A 136 -14.12 3.39 -2.80
N ILE A 137 -12.90 3.57 -3.31
CA ILE A 137 -11.98 2.47 -3.65
C ILE A 137 -11.63 1.66 -2.40
N ALA A 138 -11.28 2.31 -1.28
CA ALA A 138 -10.94 1.65 -0.03
C ALA A 138 -12.11 0.85 0.54
N VAL A 139 -13.32 1.41 0.56
CA VAL A 139 -14.54 0.72 1.00
C VAL A 139 -14.84 -0.48 0.11
N LYS A 140 -14.75 -0.33 -1.21
CA LYS A 140 -14.93 -1.45 -2.15
C LYS A 140 -13.89 -2.54 -1.93
N ALA A 141 -12.61 -2.18 -1.72
CA ALA A 141 -11.54 -3.14 -1.44
C ALA A 141 -11.78 -3.88 -0.11
N PHE A 142 -12.25 -3.17 0.93
CA PHE A 142 -12.63 -3.75 2.21
C PHE A 142 -13.72 -4.81 2.05
N GLN A 143 -14.78 -4.51 1.30
CA GLN A 143 -15.90 -5.43 1.03
C GLN A 143 -15.46 -6.66 0.23
N VAL A 144 -14.71 -6.44 -0.85
CA VAL A 144 -14.24 -7.50 -1.75
C VAL A 144 -13.28 -8.47 -1.06
N CYS A 145 -12.48 -7.97 -0.11
CA CYS A 145 -11.59 -8.80 0.69
C CYS A 145 -12.27 -9.38 1.94
N GLU A 146 -13.58 -9.20 2.11
CA GLU A 146 -14.36 -9.66 3.26
C GLU A 146 -13.73 -9.24 4.60
N CYS A 147 -13.16 -8.03 4.62
CA CYS A 147 -12.49 -7.49 5.80
C CYS A 147 -13.49 -7.21 6.93
N ARG A 148 -12.99 -7.24 8.18
CA ARG A 148 -13.74 -6.87 9.40
C ARG A 148 -12.86 -5.96 10.26
N GLY A 149 -13.48 -5.24 11.19
CA GLY A 149 -12.77 -4.34 12.10
C GLY A 149 -12.12 -3.19 11.35
N VAL A 150 -10.83 -2.98 11.55
CA VAL A 150 -10.08 -1.90 10.92
C VAL A 150 -9.03 -2.43 9.95
N VAL A 151 -9.02 -1.90 8.73
CA VAL A 151 -8.02 -2.18 7.69
C VAL A 151 -7.55 -0.87 7.09
N ARG A 152 -6.26 -0.74 6.82
CA ARG A 152 -5.68 0.43 6.16
C ARG A 152 -5.29 0.06 4.72
N PHE A 153 -5.78 0.86 3.77
CA PHE A 153 -5.43 0.71 2.36
C PHE A 153 -4.43 1.78 1.98
N ASP A 154 -3.22 1.37 1.63
CA ASP A 154 -2.18 2.27 1.16
C ASP A 154 -2.33 2.44 -0.36
N MET A 155 -2.26 3.66 -0.83
CA MET A 155 -2.53 4.05 -2.21
C MET A 155 -1.45 4.98 -2.75
N ARG A 156 -1.30 4.98 -4.07
CA ARG A 156 -0.47 5.96 -4.77
C ARG A 156 -1.17 6.43 -6.02
N THR A 157 -1.00 7.70 -6.36
CA THR A 157 -1.53 8.21 -7.63
C THR A 157 -0.55 7.91 -8.77
N ASP A 158 -1.07 7.80 -9.99
CA ASP A 158 -0.27 7.80 -11.21
C ASP A 158 -0.01 9.24 -11.70
N SER A 159 0.71 9.39 -12.82
CA SER A 159 0.99 10.68 -13.47
C SER A 159 -0.25 11.48 -13.88
N LYS A 160 -1.42 10.84 -13.91
CA LYS A 160 -2.72 11.47 -14.21
C LYS A 160 -3.52 11.79 -12.94
N GLY A 161 -2.92 11.60 -11.77
CA GLY A 161 -3.58 11.77 -10.47
C GLY A 161 -4.62 10.69 -10.13
N GLN A 162 -4.64 9.55 -10.85
CA GLN A 162 -5.59 8.48 -10.56
C GLN A 162 -5.06 7.60 -9.42
N PRO A 163 -5.87 7.32 -8.38
CA PRO A 163 -5.43 6.53 -7.24
C PRO A 163 -5.43 5.03 -7.56
N HIS A 164 -4.37 4.35 -7.15
CA HIS A 164 -4.18 2.91 -7.24
C HIS A 164 -3.87 2.35 -5.85
N VAL A 165 -4.46 1.21 -5.49
CA VAL A 165 -4.16 0.51 -4.25
C VAL A 165 -2.82 -0.19 -4.36
N LEU A 166 -1.92 0.07 -3.41
CA LEU A 166 -0.64 -0.62 -3.27
C LEU A 166 -0.79 -1.90 -2.45
N GLU A 167 -1.43 -1.78 -1.28
CA GLU A 167 -1.61 -2.89 -0.34
C GLU A 167 -2.77 -2.66 0.63
N ALA A 168 -3.20 -3.75 1.28
CA ALA A 168 -4.15 -3.75 2.38
C ALA A 168 -3.44 -4.22 3.66
N ASN A 169 -3.43 -3.38 4.69
CA ASN A 169 -2.87 -3.67 6.00
C ASN A 169 -3.98 -4.10 6.95
N SER A 170 -4.14 -5.41 7.15
CA SER A 170 -5.19 -5.99 8.00
C SER A 170 -4.91 -5.85 9.50
N ILE A 171 -3.66 -5.61 9.90
CA ILE A 171 -3.25 -5.33 11.28
C ILE A 171 -2.42 -4.04 11.27
N PRO A 172 -3.07 -2.89 11.08
CA PRO A 172 -2.36 -1.62 11.02
C PRO A 172 -1.81 -1.24 12.40
N GLY A 173 -0.73 -0.44 12.41
CA GLY A 173 -0.17 0.09 13.66
C GLY A 173 -1.22 0.82 14.50
N MET A 174 -1.20 0.58 15.83
CA MET A 174 -2.23 1.02 16.78
C MET A 174 -1.60 1.70 18.00
N THR A 175 -0.61 2.56 17.79
CA THR A 175 -0.13 3.50 18.81
C THR A 175 -0.82 4.85 18.64
N ALA A 176 -0.80 5.70 19.65
CA ALA A 176 -1.41 7.03 19.56
C ALA A 176 -0.89 7.89 18.38
N THR A 177 0.30 7.60 17.87
CA THR A 177 0.91 8.31 16.73
C THR A 177 0.73 7.60 15.39
N SER A 178 0.13 6.41 15.37
CA SER A 178 -0.11 5.63 14.15
C SER A 178 -1.17 6.26 13.25
N LEU A 179 -1.18 5.90 11.97
CA LEU A 179 -2.00 6.54 10.95
C LEU A 179 -3.51 6.30 11.16
N VAL A 180 -3.92 5.10 11.60
CA VAL A 180 -5.33 4.82 11.90
C VAL A 180 -5.85 5.70 13.02
N PRO A 181 -5.20 5.79 14.20
CA PRO A 181 -5.60 6.74 15.25
C PRO A 181 -5.59 8.20 14.82
N LYS A 182 -4.62 8.63 13.99
CA LYS A 182 -4.61 10.00 13.44
C LYS A 182 -5.85 10.27 12.60
N SER A 183 -6.20 9.36 11.71
CA SER A 183 -7.38 9.48 10.86
C SER A 183 -8.68 9.47 11.67
N ALA A 184 -8.78 8.60 12.67
CA ALA A 184 -9.92 8.54 13.59
C ALA A 184 -10.09 9.83 14.39
N ALA A 185 -8.99 10.40 14.90
CA ALA A 185 -9.00 11.69 15.61
C ALA A 185 -9.50 12.83 14.71
N ALA A 186 -9.06 12.87 13.44
CA ALA A 186 -9.56 13.83 12.46
C ALA A 186 -11.05 13.66 12.16
N ALA A 187 -11.60 12.46 12.37
CA ALA A 187 -13.04 12.16 12.29
C ALA A 187 -13.78 12.37 13.63
N GLY A 188 -13.12 12.92 14.66
CA GLY A 188 -13.73 13.19 15.97
C GLY A 188 -13.77 11.99 16.92
N THR A 189 -13.04 10.90 16.64
CA THR A 189 -12.90 9.74 17.53
C THR A 189 -11.50 9.70 18.10
N ASP A 190 -11.34 9.92 19.40
CA ASP A 190 -10.05 9.85 20.08
C ASP A 190 -9.53 8.40 20.21
N PHE A 191 -8.27 8.25 20.60
CA PHE A 191 -7.60 6.96 20.66
C PHE A 191 -8.26 5.95 21.63
N PRO A 192 -8.63 6.32 22.88
CA PRO A 192 -9.34 5.41 23.78
C PRO A 192 -10.66 4.91 23.21
N HIS A 193 -11.50 5.79 22.67
CA HIS A 193 -12.79 5.41 22.09
C HIS A 193 -12.62 4.58 20.81
N LEU A 194 -11.57 4.83 20.00
CA LEU A 194 -11.25 3.98 18.88
C LEU A 194 -10.91 2.54 19.32
N CYS A 195 -10.07 2.40 20.33
CA CYS A 195 -9.70 1.10 20.89
C CYS A 195 -10.92 0.37 21.47
N GLU A 196 -11.77 1.07 22.21
CA GLU A 196 -13.02 0.52 22.74
C GLU A 196 -13.93 0.00 21.61
N LYS A 197 -14.16 0.80 20.57
CA LYS A 197 -14.98 0.40 19.42
C LYS A 197 -14.42 -0.83 18.70
N ILE A 198 -13.10 -0.91 18.53
CA ILE A 198 -12.45 -2.07 17.92
C ILE A 198 -12.64 -3.32 18.80
N LEU A 199 -12.48 -3.17 20.12
CA LEU A 199 -12.66 -4.28 21.08
C LEU A 199 -14.09 -4.78 21.08
N LEU A 200 -15.08 -3.88 21.13
CA LEU A 200 -16.51 -4.23 21.10
C LEU A 200 -16.93 -4.89 19.79
N GLY A 201 -16.30 -4.53 18.66
CA GLY A 201 -16.52 -5.15 17.36
C GLY A 201 -15.79 -6.49 17.16
N ALA A 202 -14.87 -6.84 18.08
CA ALA A 202 -14.09 -8.07 17.94
C ALA A 202 -14.97 -9.31 18.14
N SER A 203 -14.85 -10.27 17.21
CA SER A 203 -15.53 -11.56 17.31
C SER A 203 -14.62 -12.70 16.89
N THR A 204 -14.87 -13.89 17.38
CA THR A 204 -14.11 -15.10 17.00
C THR A 204 -14.46 -15.62 15.60
N GLY A 205 -15.35 -14.94 14.88
CA GLY A 205 -15.81 -15.37 13.55
C GLY A 205 -16.64 -16.65 13.54
N LYS A 206 -16.98 -17.20 14.71
CA LYS A 206 -17.95 -18.29 14.79
C LYS A 206 -19.34 -17.66 14.65
N ILE A 207 -19.99 -17.95 13.55
CA ILE A 207 -21.41 -17.72 13.31
C ILE A 207 -22.18 -18.86 13.99
#